data_cc98e8177cae5a8b46df9cd5b0e8167b
#
_entry.id   cc98e8177cae5a8b46df9cd5b0e8167b
#
_cell.length_a   1.000
_cell.length_b   1.000
_cell.length_c   1.000
_cell.angle_alpha   90.00
_cell.angle_beta   90.00
_cell.angle_gamma   90.00
#
_symmetry.space_group_name_H-M   'P 1'
#
loop_
_entity.id
_entity.type
_entity.pdbx_description
1 polymer ?
#
loop_
_entity_poly.entity_id
_entity_poly.type
_entity_poly.pdbx_seq_one_letter_code
_entity_poly.pdbx_strand_id
1 'polypeptide(L)'
;MKRAKNSPQNTRPHVRILAIGYLVTFSIAPTEPYTGYGYIRAGAQLGGEMHAFVVDAFVEKPDEATAQRFLGEGGYFWNSGMFMLRASTFMEELRRYEPEIAAQAELALNGAQLDNDFTRLDAQTFASCANVSIDHAVMEKTKRAAVIATTNLGWNDIGSWTALADIAEHDVQGNALLGDVLTEAMTNSYVRAEHRLVAAIGLDNVVIVETADAVLVAHRDKVQDVRKIVARLNATGRHESVTHRRVARPWGSYEGIDSGDRFQVKRIVVRPGAQLSLQMHHHRAEHWVVVKGTALVTNGDNEIILTENQSTYIPLGITHRLKNPGKIPLE
;
A
#
# COMPACT_ATOMS: atom_id res chain seq x y z
N MET A 1 -33.10 -28.50 3.96
CA MET A 1 -32.35 -27.72 2.97
C MET A 1 -31.38 -28.63 2.24
N LYS A 2 -31.65 -28.98 0.98
CA LYS A 2 -30.78 -29.85 0.18
C LYS A 2 -29.62 -29.04 -0.35
N ARG A 3 -28.38 -29.39 0.02
CA ARG A 3 -27.14 -28.84 -0.61
C ARG A 3 -27.17 -29.22 -2.09
N ALA A 4 -27.25 -28.21 -2.96
CA ALA A 4 -27.06 -28.39 -4.39
C ALA A 4 -25.65 -28.95 -4.61
N LYS A 5 -25.53 -30.13 -5.20
CA LYS A 5 -24.25 -30.68 -5.68
C LYS A 5 -23.82 -29.80 -6.85
N ASN A 6 -22.82 -28.97 -6.64
CA ASN A 6 -22.15 -28.26 -7.73
C ASN A 6 -21.53 -29.29 -8.66
N SER A 7 -22.10 -29.44 -9.87
CA SER A 7 -21.51 -30.27 -10.91
C SER A 7 -20.20 -29.61 -11.40
N PRO A 8 -19.16 -30.39 -11.74
CA PRO A 8 -17.85 -29.86 -12.17
C PRO A 8 -17.90 -29.01 -13.46
N GLN A 9 -19.04 -28.98 -14.15
CA GLN A 9 -19.17 -28.33 -15.46
C GLN A 9 -19.41 -26.81 -15.39
N ASN A 10 -19.63 -26.22 -14.20
CA ASN A 10 -19.93 -24.79 -14.04
C ASN A 10 -18.87 -24.03 -13.24
N THR A 11 -17.70 -24.62 -13.03
CA THR A 11 -16.57 -23.94 -12.39
C THR A 11 -15.89 -23.00 -13.40
N ARG A 12 -15.76 -21.75 -13.01
CA ARG A 12 -15.04 -20.73 -13.80
C ARG A 12 -13.66 -21.29 -14.20
N PRO A 13 -13.26 -21.14 -15.43
CA PRO A 13 -12.06 -21.83 -16.01
C PRO A 13 -10.77 -21.63 -15.21
N HIS A 14 -10.53 -20.43 -14.65
CA HIS A 14 -9.37 -20.17 -13.78
C HIS A 14 -9.33 -21.06 -12.52
N VAL A 15 -10.50 -21.44 -11.97
CA VAL A 15 -10.60 -22.38 -10.84
C VAL A 15 -10.16 -23.80 -11.24
N ARG A 16 -10.39 -24.20 -12.49
CA ARG A 16 -9.97 -25.51 -12.99
C ARG A 16 -8.45 -25.59 -13.12
N ILE A 17 -7.79 -24.52 -13.60
CA ILE A 17 -6.31 -24.44 -13.71
C ILE A 17 -5.67 -24.49 -12.33
N LEU A 18 -6.23 -23.78 -11.34
CA LEU A 18 -5.81 -23.89 -9.94
C LEU A 18 -5.97 -25.29 -9.37
N ALA A 19 -7.06 -25.99 -9.74
CA ALA A 19 -7.34 -27.33 -9.24
C ALA A 19 -6.28 -28.36 -9.70
N ILE A 20 -5.64 -28.15 -10.84
CA ILE A 20 -4.55 -28.98 -11.35
C ILE A 20 -3.16 -28.51 -10.91
N GLY A 21 -3.09 -27.51 -10.01
CA GLY A 21 -1.88 -27.12 -9.29
C GLY A 21 -1.01 -26.08 -9.96
N TYR A 22 -1.55 -25.25 -10.84
CA TYR A 22 -0.84 -24.07 -11.37
C TYR A 22 -0.96 -22.86 -10.43
N LEU A 23 0.08 -22.04 -10.45
CA LEU A 23 0.08 -20.66 -9.95
C LEU A 23 -0.34 -19.77 -11.13
N VAL A 24 -1.49 -19.12 -11.01
CA VAL A 24 -2.07 -18.33 -12.11
C VAL A 24 -1.73 -16.87 -11.93
N THR A 25 -1.25 -16.21 -13.00
CA THR A 25 -1.15 -14.76 -13.10
C THR A 25 -2.05 -14.23 -14.21
N PHE A 26 -2.52 -13.00 -14.05
CA PHE A 26 -3.28 -12.30 -15.07
C PHE A 26 -2.35 -11.34 -15.80
N SER A 27 -2.48 -11.24 -17.09
CA SER A 27 -1.58 -10.45 -17.92
C SER A 27 -2.31 -9.51 -18.85
N ILE A 28 -1.62 -8.45 -19.23
CA ILE A 28 -2.11 -7.37 -20.07
C ILE A 28 -1.33 -7.37 -21.38
N ALA A 29 -2.01 -7.15 -22.50
CA ALA A 29 -1.34 -6.98 -23.79
C ALA A 29 -0.46 -5.72 -23.75
N PRO A 30 0.86 -5.83 -24.08
CA PRO A 30 1.74 -4.67 -24.06
C PRO A 30 1.42 -3.72 -25.22
N THR A 31 1.39 -2.43 -24.94
CA THR A 31 1.16 -1.37 -25.93
C THR A 31 2.41 -0.57 -26.25
N GLU A 32 3.43 -0.66 -25.40
CA GLU A 32 4.71 0.05 -25.51
C GLU A 32 5.83 -0.75 -24.85
N PRO A 33 7.12 -0.45 -25.12
CA PRO A 33 8.24 -1.15 -24.50
C PRO A 33 8.54 -0.63 -23.08
N TYR A 34 7.56 -0.73 -22.18
CA TYR A 34 7.67 -0.19 -20.83
C TYR A 34 8.56 -1.06 -19.93
N THR A 35 9.59 -0.47 -19.35
CA THR A 35 10.60 -1.18 -18.52
C THR A 35 10.22 -1.31 -17.06
N GLY A 36 9.11 -0.70 -16.64
CA GLY A 36 8.60 -0.74 -15.26
C GLY A 36 7.83 -2.00 -14.92
N TYR A 37 7.45 -2.83 -15.92
CA TYR A 37 6.67 -4.04 -15.75
C TYR A 37 7.48 -5.30 -16.02
N GLY A 38 7.04 -6.41 -15.42
CA GLY A 38 7.47 -7.74 -15.80
C GLY A 38 6.83 -8.18 -17.12
N TYR A 39 7.53 -9.00 -17.88
CA TYR A 39 7.07 -9.59 -19.14
C TYR A 39 6.93 -11.10 -19.01
N ILE A 40 5.82 -11.63 -19.49
CA ILE A 40 5.47 -13.04 -19.46
C ILE A 40 5.34 -13.56 -20.89
N ARG A 41 6.17 -14.55 -21.27
CA ARG A 41 6.02 -15.26 -22.53
C ARG A 41 4.99 -16.36 -22.37
N ALA A 42 3.94 -16.33 -23.22
CA ALA A 42 2.98 -17.40 -23.30
C ALA A 42 3.57 -18.60 -24.06
N GLY A 43 3.46 -19.77 -23.46
CA GLY A 43 3.82 -21.05 -24.05
C GLY A 43 2.61 -21.81 -24.57
N ALA A 44 2.56 -23.13 -24.33
CA ALA A 44 1.47 -23.98 -24.75
C ALA A 44 0.11 -23.57 -24.12
N GLN A 45 -0.96 -23.61 -24.92
CA GLN A 45 -2.31 -23.31 -24.44
C GLN A 45 -2.81 -24.40 -23.49
N LEU A 46 -3.33 -23.96 -22.36
CA LEU A 46 -3.96 -24.83 -21.37
C LEU A 46 -5.46 -24.95 -21.68
N GLY A 47 -5.79 -25.95 -22.49
CA GLY A 47 -7.14 -26.48 -22.80
C GLY A 47 -8.34 -25.56 -22.78
N GLY A 48 -9.23 -25.65 -23.76
CA GLY A 48 -10.56 -25.06 -23.79
C GLY A 48 -10.63 -23.62 -24.33
N GLU A 49 -11.78 -22.98 -24.09
CA GLU A 49 -12.15 -21.66 -24.63
C GLU A 49 -11.45 -20.47 -23.94
N MET A 50 -10.49 -20.72 -23.04
CA MET A 50 -9.79 -19.68 -22.31
C MET A 50 -8.46 -19.32 -22.98
N HIS A 51 -8.16 -18.03 -23.02
CA HIS A 51 -6.83 -17.49 -23.31
C HIS A 51 -5.86 -17.73 -22.14
N ALA A 52 -5.68 -19.01 -21.77
CA ALA A 52 -4.79 -19.46 -20.71
C ALA A 52 -3.64 -20.28 -21.29
N PHE A 53 -2.43 -19.96 -20.88
CA PHE A 53 -1.20 -20.55 -21.40
C PHE A 53 -0.28 -20.96 -20.24
N VAL A 54 0.55 -21.97 -20.45
CA VAL A 54 1.70 -22.19 -19.57
C VAL A 54 2.65 -21.00 -19.72
N VAL A 55 3.26 -20.55 -18.63
CA VAL A 55 4.32 -19.54 -18.69
C VAL A 55 5.61 -20.21 -19.22
N ASP A 56 6.09 -19.75 -20.35
CA ASP A 56 7.35 -20.22 -20.96
C ASP A 56 8.55 -19.45 -20.41
N ALA A 57 8.39 -18.14 -20.20
CA ALA A 57 9.39 -17.29 -19.57
C ALA A 57 8.72 -16.17 -18.77
N PHE A 58 9.35 -15.78 -17.68
CA PHE A 58 8.98 -14.64 -16.85
C PHE A 58 10.23 -13.77 -16.66
N VAL A 59 10.16 -12.49 -17.01
CA VAL A 59 11.29 -11.56 -16.93
C VAL A 59 10.83 -10.28 -16.25
N GLU A 60 11.27 -10.05 -15.04
CA GLU A 60 10.89 -8.86 -14.27
C GLU A 60 11.73 -7.65 -14.66
N LYS A 61 11.08 -6.57 -15.07
CA LYS A 61 11.67 -5.25 -15.40
C LYS A 61 12.89 -5.34 -16.33
N PRO A 62 12.70 -5.79 -17.57
CA PRO A 62 13.80 -5.88 -18.55
C PRO A 62 14.36 -4.49 -18.87
N ASP A 63 15.53 -4.45 -19.47
CA ASP A 63 16.05 -3.24 -20.08
C ASP A 63 15.23 -2.83 -21.33
N GLU A 64 15.42 -1.59 -21.79
CA GLU A 64 14.64 -1.02 -22.89
C GLU A 64 14.82 -1.81 -24.20
N ALA A 65 16.02 -2.25 -24.52
CA ALA A 65 16.30 -3.03 -25.73
C ALA A 65 15.58 -4.39 -25.70
N THR A 66 15.54 -5.03 -24.53
CA THR A 66 14.82 -6.28 -24.31
C THR A 66 13.31 -6.08 -24.38
N ALA A 67 12.78 -5.00 -23.78
CA ALA A 67 11.36 -4.66 -23.85
C ALA A 67 10.89 -4.38 -25.28
N GLN A 68 11.69 -3.63 -26.06
CA GLN A 68 11.44 -3.39 -27.50
C GLN A 68 11.43 -4.69 -28.31
N ARG A 69 12.37 -5.59 -28.05
CA ARG A 69 12.41 -6.90 -28.68
C ARG A 69 11.16 -7.72 -28.36
N PHE A 70 10.75 -7.80 -27.10
CA PHE A 70 9.55 -8.54 -26.67
C PHE A 70 8.27 -8.01 -27.34
N LEU A 71 8.15 -6.70 -27.49
CA LEU A 71 7.04 -6.09 -28.19
C LEU A 71 7.04 -6.46 -29.67
N GLY A 72 8.21 -6.46 -30.32
CA GLY A 72 8.36 -6.79 -31.73
C GLY A 72 8.17 -8.27 -32.05
N GLU A 73 8.62 -9.17 -31.20
CA GLU A 73 8.46 -10.63 -31.35
C GLU A 73 7.00 -11.07 -31.17
N GLY A 74 6.23 -10.37 -30.36
CA GLY A 74 4.89 -10.76 -29.94
C GLY A 74 4.86 -11.98 -29.02
N GLY A 75 3.65 -12.36 -28.54
CA GLY A 75 3.49 -13.49 -27.61
C GLY A 75 3.97 -13.21 -26.18
N TYR A 76 4.36 -11.98 -25.90
CA TYR A 76 4.66 -11.49 -24.57
C TYR A 76 3.51 -10.64 -24.03
N PHE A 77 3.32 -10.70 -22.73
CA PHE A 77 2.31 -9.94 -21.99
C PHE A 77 2.97 -9.24 -20.81
N TRP A 78 2.43 -8.10 -20.39
CA TRP A 78 2.82 -7.50 -19.11
C TRP A 78 2.27 -8.28 -17.93
N ASN A 79 3.10 -8.50 -16.91
CA ASN A 79 2.67 -9.02 -15.62
C ASN A 79 1.85 -7.94 -14.88
N SER A 80 0.59 -8.21 -14.63
CA SER A 80 -0.26 -7.28 -13.87
C SER A 80 0.02 -7.26 -12.37
N GLY A 81 0.85 -8.20 -11.87
CA GLY A 81 1.04 -8.40 -10.43
C GLY A 81 -0.17 -9.01 -9.70
N MET A 82 -1.22 -9.41 -10.44
CA MET A 82 -2.38 -10.10 -9.88
C MET A 82 -2.18 -11.61 -9.98
N PHE A 83 -2.16 -12.26 -8.81
CA PHE A 83 -1.99 -13.71 -8.74
C PHE A 83 -3.23 -14.38 -8.16
N MET A 84 -3.55 -15.56 -8.70
CA MET A 84 -4.54 -16.47 -8.12
C MET A 84 -3.85 -17.82 -7.93
N LEU A 85 -3.78 -18.27 -6.67
CA LEU A 85 -3.04 -19.48 -6.32
C LEU A 85 -3.71 -20.22 -5.16
N ARG A 86 -3.47 -21.54 -5.10
CA ARG A 86 -3.79 -22.30 -3.89
C ARG A 86 -2.66 -22.11 -2.89
N ALA A 87 -3.00 -21.79 -1.65
CA ALA A 87 -1.99 -21.58 -0.60
C ALA A 87 -1.04 -22.79 -0.46
N SER A 88 -1.57 -24.02 -0.53
CA SER A 88 -0.74 -25.23 -0.48
C SER A 88 0.27 -25.33 -1.62
N THR A 89 -0.18 -25.08 -2.86
CA THR A 89 0.70 -25.10 -4.04
C THR A 89 1.77 -24.02 -3.96
N PHE A 90 1.38 -22.81 -3.55
CA PHE A 90 2.33 -21.71 -3.36
C PHE A 90 3.38 -22.05 -2.29
N MET A 91 2.97 -22.57 -1.14
CA MET A 91 3.90 -22.97 -0.08
C MET A 91 4.82 -24.12 -0.48
N GLU A 92 4.34 -25.06 -1.32
CA GLU A 92 5.19 -26.11 -1.91
C GLU A 92 6.29 -25.51 -2.77
N GLU A 93 5.94 -24.61 -3.70
CA GLU A 93 6.91 -23.98 -4.59
C GLU A 93 7.84 -23.01 -3.82
N LEU A 94 7.32 -22.27 -2.83
CA LEU A 94 8.14 -21.42 -1.98
C LEU A 94 9.18 -22.23 -1.19
N ARG A 95 8.78 -23.35 -0.57
CA ARG A 95 9.72 -24.24 0.13
C ARG A 95 10.76 -24.84 -0.81
N ARG A 96 10.38 -25.06 -2.07
CA ARG A 96 11.28 -25.64 -3.09
C ARG A 96 12.35 -24.65 -3.55
N TYR A 97 11.98 -23.38 -3.79
CA TYR A 97 12.86 -22.39 -4.38
C TYR A 97 13.49 -21.44 -3.38
N GLU A 98 12.80 -21.19 -2.26
CA GLU A 98 13.21 -20.27 -1.20
C GLU A 98 12.90 -20.88 0.20
N PRO A 99 13.55 -22.01 0.57
CA PRO A 99 13.24 -22.72 1.80
C PRO A 99 13.45 -21.88 3.06
N GLU A 100 14.45 -20.98 3.05
CA GLU A 100 14.73 -20.09 4.18
C GLU A 100 13.61 -19.08 4.40
N ILE A 101 13.09 -18.48 3.33
CA ILE A 101 11.95 -17.53 3.41
C ILE A 101 10.72 -18.26 3.98
N ALA A 102 10.43 -19.47 3.48
CA ALA A 102 9.31 -20.25 3.96
C ALA A 102 9.45 -20.57 5.45
N ALA A 103 10.64 -21.03 5.89
CA ALA A 103 10.91 -21.35 7.30
C ALA A 103 10.80 -20.12 8.21
N GLN A 104 11.39 -18.98 7.82
CA GLN A 104 11.34 -17.76 8.61
C GLN A 104 9.92 -17.19 8.70
N ALA A 105 9.14 -17.25 7.63
CA ALA A 105 7.74 -16.80 7.64
C ALA A 105 6.89 -17.66 8.58
N GLU A 106 7.08 -19.00 8.57
CA GLU A 106 6.40 -19.91 9.50
C GLU A 106 6.80 -19.65 10.96
N LEU A 107 8.08 -19.43 11.24
CA LEU A 107 8.57 -19.09 12.59
C LEU A 107 8.01 -17.76 13.07
N ALA A 108 7.99 -16.74 12.22
CA ALA A 108 7.44 -15.43 12.56
C ALA A 108 5.94 -15.48 12.87
N LEU A 109 5.18 -16.33 12.14
CA LEU A 109 3.77 -16.56 12.41
C LEU A 109 3.55 -17.36 13.71
N ASN A 110 4.36 -18.37 13.97
CA ASN A 110 4.27 -19.18 15.20
C ASN A 110 4.59 -18.35 16.45
N GLY A 111 5.46 -17.35 16.34
CA GLY A 111 5.77 -16.37 17.40
C GLY A 111 4.81 -15.18 17.46
N ALA A 112 3.76 -15.18 16.63
CA ALA A 112 2.87 -14.04 16.54
C ALA A 112 2.01 -13.85 17.79
N GLN A 113 1.69 -12.58 18.07
CA GLN A 113 0.80 -12.17 19.16
C GLN A 113 -0.49 -11.60 18.61
N LEU A 114 -1.61 -11.94 19.23
CA LEU A 114 -2.90 -11.32 18.92
C LEU A 114 -3.02 -9.97 19.62
N ASP A 115 -3.33 -8.92 18.87
CA ASP A 115 -3.56 -7.57 19.35
C ASP A 115 -4.87 -7.05 18.73
N ASN A 116 -5.96 -7.22 19.45
CA ASN A 116 -7.33 -6.99 18.95
C ASN A 116 -7.59 -7.77 17.65
N ASP A 117 -7.85 -7.05 16.55
CA ASP A 117 -8.12 -7.61 15.22
C ASP A 117 -6.84 -7.90 14.42
N PHE A 118 -5.66 -7.72 15.00
CA PHE A 118 -4.36 -7.87 14.32
C PHE A 118 -3.60 -9.09 14.83
N THR A 119 -3.01 -9.82 13.91
CA THR A 119 -1.97 -10.81 14.20
C THR A 119 -0.61 -10.14 13.98
N ARG A 120 0.12 -9.83 15.05
CA ARG A 120 1.45 -9.24 15.00
C ARG A 120 2.48 -10.32 14.92
N LEU A 121 3.14 -10.42 13.77
CA LEU A 121 4.25 -11.37 13.59
C LEU A 121 5.40 -11.03 14.55
N ASP A 122 6.20 -12.04 14.90
CA ASP A 122 7.45 -11.80 15.62
C ASP A 122 8.38 -10.93 14.76
N ALA A 123 8.66 -9.72 15.23
CA ALA A 123 9.35 -8.69 14.45
C ALA A 123 10.80 -9.08 14.13
N GLN A 124 11.50 -9.73 15.05
CA GLN A 124 12.90 -10.11 14.87
C GLN A 124 13.02 -11.21 13.82
N THR A 125 12.20 -12.23 13.94
CA THR A 125 12.17 -13.35 12.98
C THR A 125 11.73 -12.87 11.60
N PHE A 126 10.69 -12.02 11.52
CA PHE A 126 10.24 -11.49 10.25
C PHE A 126 11.29 -10.59 9.58
N ALA A 127 12.02 -9.78 10.34
CA ALA A 127 13.12 -8.95 9.84
C ALA A 127 14.31 -9.75 9.29
N SER A 128 14.45 -11.03 9.66
CA SER A 128 15.47 -11.93 9.12
C SER A 128 15.10 -12.56 7.77
N CYS A 129 13.83 -12.46 7.34
CA CYS A 129 13.42 -12.89 6.01
C CYS A 129 14.12 -12.10 4.92
N ALA A 130 14.59 -12.77 3.87
CA ALA A 130 15.11 -12.08 2.69
C ALA A 130 14.01 -11.24 2.03
N ASN A 131 14.37 -10.01 1.63
CA ASN A 131 13.46 -9.09 0.95
C ASN A 131 13.44 -9.38 -0.55
N VAL A 132 12.63 -10.35 -0.98
CA VAL A 132 12.51 -10.80 -2.37
C VAL A 132 11.03 -10.84 -2.74
N SER A 133 10.68 -10.34 -3.94
CA SER A 133 9.30 -10.39 -4.44
C SER A 133 8.91 -11.83 -4.82
N ILE A 134 7.61 -12.11 -4.86
CA ILE A 134 7.05 -13.39 -5.34
C ILE A 134 7.51 -13.70 -6.78
N ASP A 135 7.71 -12.67 -7.59
CA ASP A 135 8.15 -12.80 -8.97
C ASP A 135 9.53 -13.48 -9.04
N HIS A 136 10.51 -12.92 -8.33
CA HIS A 136 11.87 -13.48 -8.28
C HIS A 136 11.97 -14.75 -7.43
N ALA A 137 11.19 -14.81 -6.33
CA ALA A 137 11.25 -15.96 -5.43
C ALA A 137 10.70 -17.23 -6.07
N VAL A 138 9.58 -17.12 -6.79
CA VAL A 138 8.82 -18.27 -7.27
C VAL A 138 8.52 -18.20 -8.76
N MET A 139 7.96 -17.07 -9.26
CA MET A 139 7.36 -17.04 -10.60
C MET A 139 8.36 -17.20 -11.74
N GLU A 140 9.56 -16.66 -11.60
CA GLU A 140 10.65 -16.84 -12.57
C GLU A 140 11.24 -18.25 -12.58
N LYS A 141 11.05 -19.02 -11.51
CA LYS A 141 11.69 -20.33 -11.30
C LYS A 141 10.76 -21.51 -11.50
N THR A 142 9.47 -21.31 -11.22
CA THR A 142 8.49 -22.40 -11.22
C THR A 142 8.11 -22.82 -12.64
N LYS A 143 7.95 -24.13 -12.84
CA LYS A 143 7.33 -24.71 -14.05
C LYS A 143 5.82 -24.88 -13.93
N ARG A 144 5.24 -24.44 -12.83
CA ARG A 144 3.80 -24.53 -12.53
C ARG A 144 3.11 -23.15 -12.65
N ALA A 145 3.68 -22.23 -13.41
CA ALA A 145 3.05 -20.94 -13.69
C ALA A 145 2.15 -21.04 -14.92
N ALA A 146 0.97 -20.46 -14.83
CA ALA A 146 0.04 -20.27 -15.94
C ALA A 146 -0.34 -18.79 -16.05
N VAL A 147 -0.48 -18.29 -17.27
CA VAL A 147 -0.91 -16.93 -17.56
C VAL A 147 -2.28 -16.92 -18.20
N ILE A 148 -3.16 -16.05 -17.75
CA ILE A 148 -4.44 -15.75 -18.39
C ILE A 148 -4.30 -14.40 -19.08
N ALA A 149 -4.30 -14.45 -20.42
CA ALA A 149 -4.27 -13.22 -21.22
C ALA A 149 -5.62 -12.51 -21.11
N THR A 150 -5.58 -11.27 -20.59
CA THR A 150 -6.76 -10.45 -20.45
C THR A 150 -6.76 -9.31 -21.46
N THR A 151 -7.93 -8.99 -21.99
CA THR A 151 -8.12 -7.89 -22.94
C THR A 151 -9.10 -6.88 -22.36
N ASN A 152 -8.86 -5.61 -22.59
CA ASN A 152 -9.78 -4.51 -22.26
C ASN A 152 -10.17 -4.38 -20.78
N LEU A 153 -9.27 -4.71 -19.84
CA LEU A 153 -9.50 -4.53 -18.41
C LEU A 153 -9.42 -3.08 -17.95
N GLY A 154 -8.93 -2.15 -18.78
CA GLY A 154 -8.62 -0.78 -18.34
C GLY A 154 -7.60 -0.77 -17.19
N TRP A 155 -6.72 -1.77 -17.15
CA TRP A 155 -5.74 -1.92 -16.07
C TRP A 155 -4.61 -0.90 -16.20
N ASN A 156 -4.27 -0.30 -15.07
CA ASN A 156 -3.08 0.52 -14.88
C ASN A 156 -2.52 0.17 -13.50
N ASP A 157 -1.21 0.05 -13.35
CA ASP A 157 -0.57 -0.29 -12.07
C ASP A 157 -0.63 0.86 -11.06
N ILE A 158 -0.94 2.07 -11.52
CA ILE A 158 -0.96 3.31 -10.73
C ILE A 158 0.31 3.47 -9.87
N GLY A 159 1.43 3.00 -10.41
CA GLY A 159 2.73 2.99 -9.73
C GLY A 159 3.46 4.35 -9.74
N SER A 160 2.88 5.38 -10.34
CA SER A 160 3.49 6.70 -10.45
C SER A 160 2.45 7.83 -10.44
N TRP A 161 2.90 9.03 -10.12
CA TRP A 161 2.05 10.23 -10.24
C TRP A 161 1.62 10.50 -11.70
N THR A 162 2.44 10.11 -12.67
CA THR A 162 2.09 10.19 -14.09
C THR A 162 0.93 9.26 -14.41
N ALA A 163 0.96 8.01 -13.93
CA ALA A 163 -0.12 7.06 -14.12
C ALA A 163 -1.43 7.53 -13.47
N LEU A 164 -1.37 8.17 -12.31
CA LEU A 164 -2.53 8.82 -11.69
C LEU A 164 -3.04 9.99 -12.53
N ALA A 165 -2.14 10.80 -13.10
CA ALA A 165 -2.52 11.87 -14.00
C ALA A 165 -3.25 11.34 -15.23
N ASP A 166 -2.76 10.25 -15.83
CA ASP A 166 -3.31 9.69 -17.09
C ASP A 166 -4.74 9.15 -16.94
N ILE A 167 -5.12 8.68 -15.74
CA ILE A 167 -6.48 8.16 -15.47
C ILE A 167 -7.44 9.20 -14.88
N ALA A 168 -6.94 10.39 -14.51
CA ALA A 168 -7.76 11.46 -13.97
C ALA A 168 -8.59 12.15 -15.05
N GLU A 169 -9.67 12.82 -14.66
CA GLU A 169 -10.41 13.71 -15.56
C GLU A 169 -9.58 14.97 -15.86
N HIS A 170 -9.51 15.33 -17.12
CA HIS A 170 -8.75 16.49 -17.59
C HIS A 170 -9.68 17.63 -18.01
N ASP A 171 -9.26 18.85 -17.73
CA ASP A 171 -9.89 20.05 -18.26
C ASP A 171 -9.54 20.28 -19.76
N VAL A 172 -10.06 21.36 -20.34
CA VAL A 172 -9.85 21.70 -21.76
C VAL A 172 -8.40 22.08 -22.08
N GLN A 173 -7.60 22.39 -21.08
CA GLN A 173 -6.16 22.67 -21.18
C GLN A 173 -5.30 21.42 -20.93
N GLY A 174 -5.92 20.26 -20.71
CA GLY A 174 -5.22 19.01 -20.43
C GLY A 174 -4.70 18.90 -19.00
N ASN A 175 -5.20 19.70 -18.06
CA ASN A 175 -4.83 19.61 -16.65
C ASN A 175 -5.78 18.69 -15.90
N ALA A 176 -5.23 17.90 -14.95
CA ALA A 176 -5.99 17.17 -13.97
C ALA A 176 -5.82 17.82 -12.59
N LEU A 177 -6.87 18.41 -12.05
CA LEU A 177 -6.85 19.22 -10.84
C LEU A 177 -7.69 18.54 -9.75
N LEU A 178 -7.07 18.24 -8.61
CA LEU A 178 -7.73 17.60 -7.48
C LEU A 178 -7.53 18.42 -6.19
N GLY A 179 -8.62 18.68 -5.48
CA GLY A 179 -8.61 19.46 -4.24
C GLY A 179 -8.79 20.97 -4.49
N ASP A 180 -8.29 21.79 -3.57
CA ASP A 180 -8.39 23.25 -3.65
C ASP A 180 -7.25 23.82 -4.51
N VAL A 181 -7.51 23.97 -5.81
CA VAL A 181 -6.51 24.34 -6.82
C VAL A 181 -7.00 25.50 -7.66
N LEU A 182 -6.16 26.53 -7.81
CA LEU A 182 -6.35 27.65 -8.75
C LEU A 182 -5.21 27.69 -9.74
N THR A 183 -5.54 27.78 -11.04
CA THR A 183 -4.53 27.81 -12.11
C THR A 183 -4.74 29.00 -13.03
N GLU A 184 -3.65 29.56 -13.54
CA GLU A 184 -3.63 30.59 -14.58
C GLU A 184 -2.54 30.25 -15.59
N ALA A 185 -2.89 30.21 -16.90
CA ALA A 185 -1.98 29.86 -17.99
C ALA A 185 -1.20 28.54 -17.73
N MET A 186 -1.91 27.49 -17.29
CA MET A 186 -1.35 26.17 -16.99
C MET A 186 -1.89 25.12 -17.97
N THR A 187 -1.00 24.23 -18.46
CA THR A 187 -1.36 23.19 -19.43
C THR A 187 -0.74 21.84 -19.10
N ASN A 188 -1.38 20.75 -19.54
CA ASN A 188 -0.88 19.36 -19.52
C ASN A 188 -0.35 18.88 -18.16
N SER A 189 -0.89 19.38 -17.07
CA SER A 189 -0.33 19.25 -15.74
C SER A 189 -1.26 18.54 -14.78
N TYR A 190 -0.67 17.91 -13.76
CA TYR A 190 -1.39 17.26 -12.66
C TYR A 190 -1.16 18.02 -11.38
N VAL A 191 -2.22 18.44 -10.70
CA VAL A 191 -2.14 19.08 -9.39
C VAL A 191 -3.06 18.37 -8.41
N ARG A 192 -2.50 17.94 -7.29
CA ARG A 192 -3.23 17.35 -6.16
C ARG A 192 -2.95 18.17 -4.91
N ALA A 193 -3.97 18.80 -4.38
CA ALA A 193 -3.97 19.55 -3.13
C ALA A 193 -4.80 18.78 -2.09
N GLU A 194 -4.16 18.22 -1.07
CA GLU A 194 -4.86 17.45 -0.03
C GLU A 194 -5.28 18.32 1.16
N HIS A 195 -4.55 19.41 1.45
CA HIS A 195 -4.73 20.19 2.66
C HIS A 195 -4.79 21.70 2.43
N ARG A 196 -4.00 22.24 1.52
CA ARG A 196 -3.85 23.69 1.29
C ARG A 196 -4.28 24.07 -0.11
N LEU A 197 -4.71 25.33 -0.27
CA LEU A 197 -4.84 25.93 -1.59
C LEU A 197 -3.48 25.84 -2.33
N VAL A 198 -3.48 25.28 -3.52
CA VAL A 198 -2.37 25.31 -4.46
C VAL A 198 -2.71 26.28 -5.60
N ALA A 199 -1.96 27.35 -5.71
CA ALA A 199 -2.05 28.29 -6.83
C ALA A 199 -0.86 28.09 -7.77
N ALA A 200 -1.12 27.85 -9.06
CA ALA A 200 -0.09 27.58 -10.06
C ALA A 200 -0.29 28.46 -11.30
N ILE A 201 0.76 29.15 -11.75
CA ILE A 201 0.70 30.14 -12.83
C ILE A 201 1.80 29.86 -13.84
N GLY A 202 1.45 29.82 -15.13
CA GLY A 202 2.40 29.78 -16.25
C GLY A 202 3.21 28.48 -16.32
N LEU A 203 2.65 27.35 -15.90
CA LEU A 203 3.34 26.07 -15.89
C LEU A 203 2.80 25.13 -16.97
N ASP A 204 3.68 24.33 -17.54
CA ASP A 204 3.35 23.29 -18.51
C ASP A 204 4.04 21.96 -18.14
N ASN A 205 3.35 20.86 -18.36
CA ASN A 205 3.86 19.50 -18.20
C ASN A 205 4.51 19.22 -16.82
N VAL A 206 3.84 19.66 -15.74
CA VAL A 206 4.31 19.46 -14.35
C VAL A 206 3.36 18.60 -13.55
N VAL A 207 3.91 17.97 -12.53
CA VAL A 207 3.21 17.27 -11.45
C VAL A 207 3.44 18.04 -10.16
N ILE A 208 2.37 18.48 -9.51
CA ILE A 208 2.39 19.12 -8.20
C ILE A 208 1.55 18.28 -7.25
N VAL A 209 2.14 17.84 -6.17
CA VAL A 209 1.43 17.08 -5.11
C VAL A 209 1.71 17.75 -3.77
N GLU A 210 0.67 18.27 -3.15
CA GLU A 210 0.71 18.83 -1.81
C GLU A 210 0.08 17.84 -0.83
N THR A 211 0.83 17.51 0.21
CA THR A 211 0.40 16.70 1.34
C THR A 211 0.60 17.45 2.65
N ALA A 212 0.17 16.89 3.78
CA ALA A 212 0.29 17.53 5.09
C ALA A 212 1.74 17.86 5.50
N ASP A 213 2.72 17.14 4.97
CA ASP A 213 4.13 17.13 5.38
C ASP A 213 5.12 17.52 4.27
N ALA A 214 4.71 17.48 3.00
CA ALA A 214 5.60 17.77 1.89
C ALA A 214 4.86 18.36 0.67
N VAL A 215 5.61 19.02 -0.18
CA VAL A 215 5.16 19.43 -1.53
C VAL A 215 6.17 18.90 -2.54
N LEU A 216 5.69 18.08 -3.46
CA LEU A 216 6.45 17.66 -4.65
C LEU A 216 6.09 18.57 -5.82
N VAL A 217 7.10 19.11 -6.50
CA VAL A 217 6.98 19.76 -7.80
C VAL A 217 7.99 19.11 -8.72
N ALA A 218 7.52 18.53 -9.82
CA ALA A 218 8.37 17.83 -10.77
C ALA A 218 7.88 18.04 -12.21
N HIS A 219 8.78 18.06 -13.16
CA HIS A 219 8.43 17.87 -14.56
C HIS A 219 7.87 16.45 -14.76
N ARG A 220 6.83 16.30 -15.54
CA ARG A 220 6.11 15.02 -15.72
C ARG A 220 7.04 13.88 -16.15
N ASP A 221 8.00 14.15 -17.06
CA ASP A 221 8.95 13.15 -17.57
C ASP A 221 10.06 12.81 -16.54
N LYS A 222 10.16 13.56 -15.43
CA LYS A 222 11.17 13.38 -14.38
C LYS A 222 10.59 12.92 -13.05
N VAL A 223 9.29 12.69 -12.98
CA VAL A 223 8.60 12.27 -11.75
C VAL A 223 9.23 11.03 -11.10
N GLN A 224 9.72 10.07 -11.90
CA GLN A 224 10.38 8.86 -11.37
C GLN A 224 11.65 9.17 -10.57
N ASP A 225 12.28 10.32 -10.79
CA ASP A 225 13.46 10.78 -10.04
C ASP A 225 13.16 11.13 -8.57
N VAL A 226 11.88 11.16 -8.17
CA VAL A 226 11.46 11.30 -6.76
C VAL A 226 12.15 10.27 -5.86
N ARG A 227 12.49 9.08 -6.38
CA ARG A 227 13.25 8.05 -5.65
C ARG A 227 14.60 8.56 -5.15
N LYS A 228 15.27 9.44 -5.91
CA LYS A 228 16.55 10.07 -5.52
C LYS A 228 16.37 11.04 -4.35
N ILE A 229 15.23 11.76 -4.33
CA ILE A 229 14.86 12.64 -3.21
C ILE A 229 14.58 11.82 -1.95
N VAL A 230 13.80 10.74 -2.07
CA VAL A 230 13.52 9.83 -0.95
C VAL A 230 14.82 9.22 -0.39
N ALA A 231 15.73 8.78 -1.24
CA ALA A 231 17.04 8.27 -0.80
C ALA A 231 17.84 9.33 0.00
N ARG A 232 17.79 10.58 -0.41
CA ARG A 232 18.44 11.71 0.31
C ARG A 232 17.76 11.99 1.65
N LEU A 233 16.42 11.97 1.72
CA LEU A 233 15.68 12.13 2.98
C LEU A 233 16.07 11.02 3.97
N ASN A 234 16.12 9.77 3.51
CA ASN A 234 16.55 8.63 4.34
C ASN A 234 18.00 8.79 4.84
N ALA A 235 18.92 9.20 3.96
CA ALA A 235 20.33 9.41 4.32
C ALA A 235 20.54 10.55 5.34
N THR A 236 19.63 11.52 5.39
CA THR A 236 19.67 12.63 6.34
C THR A 236 18.78 12.42 7.58
N GLY A 237 18.16 11.23 7.72
CA GLY A 237 17.33 10.87 8.87
C GLY A 237 16.02 11.66 8.98
N ARG A 238 15.54 12.22 7.88
CA ARG A 238 14.27 12.97 7.87
C ARG A 238 13.07 12.02 7.94
N HIS A 239 12.01 12.48 8.58
CA HIS A 239 10.84 11.66 8.90
C HIS A 239 9.84 11.52 7.74
N GLU A 240 9.83 12.44 6.80
CA GLU A 240 8.82 12.56 5.75
C GLU A 240 8.78 11.36 4.79
N SER A 241 9.88 10.61 4.70
CA SER A 241 9.96 9.38 3.89
C SER A 241 9.54 8.11 4.63
N VAL A 242 9.43 8.17 5.98
CA VAL A 242 9.23 6.99 6.83
C VAL A 242 7.89 7.05 7.57
N THR A 243 7.47 8.23 8.00
CA THR A 243 6.30 8.39 8.87
C THR A 243 5.36 9.43 8.28
N HIS A 244 4.15 9.01 7.93
CA HIS A 244 3.10 9.96 7.61
C HIS A 244 2.70 10.76 8.84
N ARG A 245 2.33 12.02 8.64
CA ARG A 245 1.82 12.90 9.70
C ARG A 245 0.65 12.26 10.46
N ARG A 246 -0.23 11.53 9.73
CA ARG A 246 -1.31 10.74 10.31
C ARG A 246 -0.94 9.26 10.32
N VAL A 247 -0.97 8.66 11.51
CA VAL A 247 -0.63 7.26 11.74
C VAL A 247 -1.87 6.50 12.22
N ALA A 248 -2.26 5.46 11.47
CA ALA A 248 -3.33 4.55 11.88
C ALA A 248 -2.85 3.60 13.00
N ARG A 249 -3.76 3.29 13.93
CA ARG A 249 -3.56 2.36 15.05
C ARG A 249 -4.78 1.45 15.21
N PRO A 250 -4.68 0.30 15.88
CA PRO A 250 -5.83 -0.56 16.18
C PRO A 250 -6.98 0.18 16.89
N TRP A 251 -6.67 1.15 17.70
CA TRP A 251 -7.65 1.95 18.46
C TRP A 251 -8.17 3.18 17.69
N GLY A 252 -7.60 3.56 16.56
CA GLY A 252 -7.98 4.74 15.78
C GLY A 252 -6.81 5.35 15.01
N SER A 253 -6.48 6.60 15.25
CA SER A 253 -5.33 7.26 14.60
C SER A 253 -4.80 8.41 15.46
N TYR A 254 -3.55 8.80 15.23
CA TYR A 254 -3.03 10.08 15.68
C TYR A 254 -2.39 10.85 14.54
N GLU A 255 -2.37 12.16 14.68
CA GLU A 255 -1.76 13.08 13.72
C GLU A 255 -0.92 14.12 14.47
N GLY A 256 0.34 14.31 14.04
CA GLY A 256 1.18 15.40 14.50
C GLY A 256 0.67 16.73 13.94
N ILE A 257 0.29 17.69 14.76
CA ILE A 257 -0.17 19.01 14.32
C ILE A 257 1.00 19.98 14.27
N ASP A 258 1.79 20.03 15.35
CA ASP A 258 2.90 20.95 15.52
C ASP A 258 3.95 20.36 16.46
N SER A 259 5.21 20.79 16.32
CA SER A 259 6.30 20.36 17.19
C SER A 259 7.43 21.38 17.22
N GLY A 260 8.06 21.51 18.37
CA GLY A 260 9.25 22.29 18.59
C GLY A 260 10.21 21.58 19.55
N ASP A 261 11.30 22.21 19.91
CA ASP A 261 12.38 21.61 20.72
C ASP A 261 11.87 21.01 22.05
N ARG A 262 10.81 21.57 22.60
CA ARG A 262 10.30 21.21 23.92
C ARG A 262 8.81 20.88 23.97
N PHE A 263 8.13 20.82 22.82
CA PHE A 263 6.72 20.47 22.77
C PHE A 263 6.36 19.67 21.53
N GLN A 264 5.27 18.92 21.61
CA GLN A 264 4.62 18.25 20.49
C GLN A 264 3.11 18.32 20.68
N VAL A 265 2.39 18.76 19.65
CA VAL A 265 0.93 18.75 19.60
C VAL A 265 0.47 17.61 18.70
N LYS A 266 -0.45 16.79 19.22
CA LYS A 266 -1.06 15.67 18.47
C LYS A 266 -2.56 15.74 18.53
N ARG A 267 -3.22 15.47 17.43
CA ARG A 267 -4.63 15.10 17.38
C ARG A 267 -4.74 13.59 17.46
N ILE A 268 -5.57 13.10 18.39
CA ILE A 268 -5.80 11.68 18.60
C ILE A 268 -7.28 11.40 18.37
N VAL A 269 -7.59 10.46 17.48
CA VAL A 269 -8.96 10.03 17.22
C VAL A 269 -9.11 8.58 17.66
N VAL A 270 -9.98 8.33 18.65
CA VAL A 270 -10.22 6.99 19.23
C VAL A 270 -11.59 6.48 18.81
N ARG A 271 -11.63 5.30 18.21
CA ARG A 271 -12.90 4.65 17.81
C ARG A 271 -13.79 4.34 19.01
N PRO A 272 -15.12 4.28 18.83
CA PRO A 272 -16.05 3.87 19.89
C PRO A 272 -15.62 2.55 20.55
N GLY A 273 -15.60 2.52 21.87
CA GLY A 273 -15.21 1.35 22.67
C GLY A 273 -13.71 1.07 22.75
N ALA A 274 -12.89 1.71 21.91
CA ALA A 274 -11.45 1.48 21.87
C ALA A 274 -10.70 2.29 22.94
N GLN A 275 -9.44 1.88 23.19
CA GLN A 275 -8.55 2.53 24.14
C GLN A 275 -7.10 2.46 23.70
N LEU A 276 -6.30 3.43 24.11
CA LEU A 276 -4.85 3.40 23.97
C LEU A 276 -4.24 2.40 24.96
N SER A 277 -2.99 2.01 24.70
CA SER A 277 -2.18 1.25 25.67
C SER A 277 -2.00 2.05 26.95
N LEU A 278 -1.84 1.39 28.09
CA LEU A 278 -1.43 2.03 29.32
C LEU A 278 0.03 2.49 29.16
N GLN A 279 0.30 3.77 29.39
CA GLN A 279 1.59 4.42 29.11
C GLN A 279 2.10 5.18 30.35
N MET A 280 3.40 5.36 30.41
CA MET A 280 4.08 6.22 31.38
C MET A 280 5.28 6.88 30.70
N HIS A 281 5.49 8.17 30.95
CA HIS A 281 6.60 8.93 30.37
C HIS A 281 7.48 9.57 31.45
N HIS A 282 8.79 9.35 31.36
CA HIS A 282 9.75 9.90 32.34
C HIS A 282 10.23 11.31 32.02
N HIS A 283 10.08 11.76 30.77
CA HIS A 283 10.69 13.00 30.30
C HIS A 283 9.70 14.01 29.70
N ARG A 284 8.40 13.71 29.73
CA ARG A 284 7.35 14.61 29.26
C ARG A 284 6.09 14.49 30.10
N ALA A 285 5.48 15.62 30.39
CA ALA A 285 4.10 15.71 30.86
C ALA A 285 3.17 15.88 29.66
N GLU A 286 1.90 15.58 29.83
CA GLU A 286 0.91 15.75 28.77
C GLU A 286 -0.28 16.56 29.25
N HIS A 287 -0.87 17.34 28.35
CA HIS A 287 -2.11 18.06 28.59
C HIS A 287 -3.13 17.64 27.53
N TRP A 288 -4.19 17.01 27.96
CA TRP A 288 -5.23 16.48 27.06
C TRP A 288 -6.46 17.37 27.10
N VAL A 289 -6.98 17.70 25.92
CA VAL A 289 -8.23 18.46 25.75
C VAL A 289 -9.16 17.61 24.89
N VAL A 290 -10.37 17.37 25.37
CA VAL A 290 -11.40 16.68 24.59
C VAL A 290 -12.07 17.68 23.66
N VAL A 291 -11.91 17.47 22.36
CA VAL A 291 -12.49 18.32 21.30
C VAL A 291 -13.87 17.81 20.90
N LYS A 292 -14.05 16.47 20.85
CA LYS A 292 -15.30 15.82 20.46
C LYS A 292 -15.48 14.50 21.20
N GLY A 293 -16.70 14.25 21.65
CA GLY A 293 -17.07 12.98 22.29
C GLY A 293 -16.82 12.98 23.79
N THR A 294 -16.61 11.80 24.35
CA THR A 294 -16.41 11.60 25.81
C THR A 294 -15.20 10.69 26.03
N ALA A 295 -14.31 11.11 26.89
CA ALA A 295 -13.12 10.37 27.27
C ALA A 295 -13.25 9.81 28.70
N LEU A 296 -12.85 8.56 28.89
CA LEU A 296 -12.47 8.00 30.18
C LEU A 296 -10.94 8.02 30.24
N VAL A 297 -10.41 8.83 31.15
CA VAL A 297 -8.97 9.01 31.35
C VAL A 297 -8.53 8.29 32.61
N THR A 298 -7.62 7.36 32.50
CA THR A 298 -6.85 6.83 33.63
C THR A 298 -5.66 7.78 33.88
N ASN A 299 -5.51 8.28 35.08
CA ASN A 299 -4.43 9.17 35.51
C ASN A 299 -3.93 8.71 36.89
N GLY A 300 -2.90 7.88 36.93
CA GLY A 300 -2.48 7.12 38.09
C GLY A 300 -3.58 6.15 38.53
N ASP A 301 -3.96 6.25 39.79
CA ASP A 301 -5.02 5.43 40.39
C ASP A 301 -6.45 6.02 40.18
N ASN A 302 -6.55 7.16 39.51
CA ASN A 302 -7.84 7.84 39.32
C ASN A 302 -8.37 7.60 37.89
N GLU A 303 -9.68 7.40 37.78
CA GLU A 303 -10.42 7.44 36.53
C GLU A 303 -11.31 8.67 36.46
N ILE A 304 -11.18 9.43 35.39
CA ILE A 304 -11.89 10.73 35.23
C ILE A 304 -12.64 10.66 33.88
N ILE A 305 -13.92 11.02 33.91
CA ILE A 305 -14.70 11.23 32.69
C ILE A 305 -14.55 12.70 32.29
N LEU A 306 -14.15 12.92 31.03
CA LEU A 306 -14.07 14.25 30.42
C LEU A 306 -15.02 14.31 29.23
N THR A 307 -15.75 15.39 29.13
CA THR A 307 -16.60 15.71 27.96
C THR A 307 -15.97 16.82 27.11
N GLU A 308 -16.61 17.20 26.02
CA GLU A 308 -16.15 18.26 25.15
C GLU A 308 -15.79 19.55 25.90
N ASN A 309 -14.68 20.18 25.50
CA ASN A 309 -14.07 21.36 26.10
C ASN A 309 -13.51 21.16 27.52
N GLN A 310 -13.46 19.94 28.02
CA GLN A 310 -12.77 19.63 29.28
C GLN A 310 -11.34 19.14 29.01
N SER A 311 -10.46 19.33 29.99
CA SER A 311 -9.06 18.97 29.89
C SER A 311 -8.51 18.33 31.16
N THR A 312 -7.40 17.64 31.03
CA THR A 312 -6.65 17.09 32.16
C THR A 312 -5.15 17.21 31.92
N TYR A 313 -4.40 17.34 33.03
CA TYR A 313 -2.96 17.34 33.04
C TYR A 313 -2.44 15.96 33.51
N ILE A 314 -1.53 15.38 32.79
CA ILE A 314 -0.83 14.14 33.14
C ILE A 314 0.61 14.48 33.53
N PRO A 315 0.96 14.36 34.81
CA PRO A 315 2.32 14.66 35.28
C PRO A 315 3.35 13.65 34.76
N LEU A 316 4.62 14.03 34.86
CA LEU A 316 5.76 13.12 34.64
C LEU A 316 5.65 11.87 35.53
N GLY A 317 5.97 10.71 34.99
CA GLY A 317 6.05 9.45 35.71
C GLY A 317 4.70 8.85 36.11
N ILE A 318 3.59 9.45 35.71
CA ILE A 318 2.25 8.94 36.02
C ILE A 318 1.77 8.02 34.90
N THR A 319 1.29 6.85 35.28
CA THR A 319 0.65 5.88 34.38
C THR A 319 -0.69 6.43 33.89
N HIS A 320 -0.93 6.42 32.60
CA HIS A 320 -2.13 7.02 32.03
C HIS A 320 -2.62 6.28 30.79
N ARG A 321 -3.92 6.43 30.52
CA ARG A 321 -4.58 5.86 29.34
C ARG A 321 -5.80 6.67 28.93
N LEU A 322 -6.05 6.76 27.63
CA LEU A 322 -7.24 7.34 27.04
C LEU A 322 -8.15 6.22 26.51
N LYS A 323 -9.42 6.23 26.91
CA LYS A 323 -10.45 5.30 26.43
C LYS A 323 -11.65 6.09 25.93
N ASN A 324 -12.24 5.63 24.86
CA ASN A 324 -13.53 6.10 24.35
C ASN A 324 -14.66 5.20 24.85
N PRO A 325 -15.43 5.57 25.89
CA PRO A 325 -16.56 4.80 26.35
C PRO A 325 -17.84 5.06 25.53
N GLY A 326 -17.80 6.06 24.63
CA GLY A 326 -18.93 6.53 23.86
C GLY A 326 -19.23 5.73 22.60
N LYS A 327 -20.24 6.18 21.84
CA LYS A 327 -20.71 5.59 20.59
C LYS A 327 -20.25 6.35 19.34
N ILE A 328 -19.62 7.50 19.51
CA ILE A 328 -19.05 8.33 18.43
C ILE A 328 -17.52 8.39 18.60
N PRO A 329 -16.76 8.70 17.55
CA PRO A 329 -15.32 8.93 17.68
C PRO A 329 -15.03 10.00 18.74
N LEU A 330 -14.03 9.72 19.59
CA LEU A 330 -13.45 10.66 20.54
C LEU A 330 -12.27 11.35 19.88
N GLU A 331 -12.23 12.68 19.96
CA GLU A 331 -11.10 13.47 19.46
C GLU A 331 -10.51 14.34 20.59
#